data_a7e2d413aeecd02df7548667002e0f06
#
_entry.id   a7e2d413aeecd02df7548667002e0f06
#
_cell.length_a   1.000
_cell.length_b   1.000
_cell.length_c   1.000
_cell.angle_alpha   90.00
_cell.angle_beta   90.00
_cell.angle_gamma   90.00
#
_symmetry.space_group_name_H-M   'P 1'
#
loop_
_entity.id
_entity.type
_entity.pdbx_description
1 polymer ?
#
loop_
_entity_poly.entity_id
_entity_poly.type
_entity_poly.pdbx_seq_one_letter_code
_entity_poly.pdbx_strand_id
1 'polypeptide(L)'
;MRNKKLISVTFYIIITEANVQLVFTPFLPEYEDIPFKNRGYPSAETNSVSNKLSPPLYLTAGNIAFIINTTNSVPALFSITFFRRMPMLVIDKSQTYDIEEIIKQGGFNCSCGKYHGTAVNDMVISSGAVARIPALVEKHGGRKAFLISDLNTHEAAGKAVEKHLDAAGIPYVSFVFRNTHTEPDEKAVGEVALYFDSGCDIILGIGSGTINDIGKMLAKLTGRKYIIVCTAPSMDGYASATSSMIRSGIKVSLASVCPCAIIADLDIISSAPEVLLQAGLGDMLAKYISICEWRISNIITGEFYCEEIARIVRS
;
A
#
# COMPACT_ATOMS: atom_id res chain seq x y z
N MET A 1 31.63 -22.45 6.36
CA MET A 1 31.57 -21.31 5.43
C MET A 1 30.29 -21.49 4.61
N ARG A 2 29.21 -20.76 4.94
CA ARG A 2 27.93 -20.84 4.21
C ARG A 2 27.97 -19.87 3.03
N ASN A 3 27.86 -20.40 1.81
CA ASN A 3 27.74 -19.63 0.58
C ASN A 3 26.48 -18.74 0.64
N LYS A 4 26.66 -17.43 0.75
CA LYS A 4 25.59 -16.45 0.58
C LYS A 4 25.33 -16.32 -0.92
N LYS A 5 24.21 -16.86 -1.40
CA LYS A 5 23.74 -16.65 -2.79
C LYS A 5 23.49 -15.16 -3.01
N LEU A 6 24.04 -14.61 -4.08
CA LEU A 6 23.78 -13.26 -4.56
C LEU A 6 22.39 -13.23 -5.21
N ILE A 7 21.51 -12.36 -4.74
CA ILE A 7 20.27 -12.04 -5.47
C ILE A 7 20.54 -10.77 -6.27
N SER A 8 20.49 -10.86 -7.59
CA SER A 8 20.52 -9.71 -8.50
C SER A 8 19.08 -9.39 -8.90
N VAL A 9 18.66 -8.15 -8.66
CA VAL A 9 17.35 -7.67 -9.11
C VAL A 9 17.59 -6.61 -10.18
N THR A 10 17.08 -6.85 -11.38
CA THR A 10 17.17 -5.89 -12.47
C THR A 10 15.85 -5.14 -12.57
N PHE A 11 15.90 -3.82 -12.55
CA PHE A 11 14.74 -2.94 -12.67
C PHE A 11 14.71 -2.37 -14.10
N TYR A 12 13.53 -2.39 -14.70
CA TYR A 12 13.28 -1.71 -15.96
C TYR A 12 12.31 -0.56 -15.72
N ILE A 13 12.71 0.64 -16.09
CA ILE A 13 11.83 1.82 -16.10
C ILE A 13 11.37 2.00 -17.55
N ILE A 14 10.06 1.82 -17.79
CA ILE A 14 9.45 2.12 -19.07
C ILE A 14 8.81 3.50 -18.96
N ILE A 15 9.37 4.48 -19.67
CA ILE A 15 8.82 5.83 -19.77
C ILE A 15 8.04 5.89 -21.09
N THR A 16 6.71 6.03 -20.99
CA THR A 16 5.86 6.42 -22.11
C THR A 16 5.45 7.87 -21.92
N GLU A 17 5.00 8.56 -22.98
CA GLU A 17 4.65 10.00 -22.96
C GLU A 17 3.62 10.41 -21.89
N ALA A 18 3.01 9.45 -21.17
CA ALA A 18 1.98 9.71 -20.17
C ALA A 18 2.19 9.00 -18.82
N ASN A 19 3.13 8.03 -18.69
CA ASN A 19 3.31 7.27 -17.45
C ASN A 19 4.72 6.69 -17.29
N VAL A 20 5.23 6.71 -16.06
CA VAL A 20 6.43 5.97 -15.66
C VAL A 20 5.99 4.67 -14.99
N GLN A 21 6.33 3.53 -15.59
CA GLN A 21 6.03 2.21 -15.04
C GLN A 21 7.32 1.49 -14.66
N LEU A 22 7.41 1.06 -13.39
CA LEU A 22 8.48 0.17 -12.90
C LEU A 22 8.05 -1.28 -13.10
N VAL A 23 8.82 -2.02 -13.89
CA VAL A 23 8.62 -3.46 -14.07
C VAL A 23 9.73 -4.21 -13.32
N PHE A 24 9.33 -5.03 -12.37
CA PHE A 24 10.24 -5.89 -11.61
C PHE A 24 10.33 -7.26 -12.27
N THR A 25 11.52 -7.69 -12.64
CA THR A 25 11.78 -9.10 -12.98
C THR A 25 12.74 -9.68 -11.95
N PRO A 26 12.32 -10.61 -11.08
CA PRO A 26 13.24 -11.37 -10.26
C PRO A 26 14.04 -12.32 -11.15
N PHE A 27 15.35 -12.15 -11.18
CA PHE A 27 16.25 -13.11 -11.82
C PHE A 27 16.49 -14.26 -10.83
N LEU A 28 15.80 -15.37 -11.01
CA LEU A 28 16.12 -16.63 -10.34
C LEU A 28 17.23 -17.31 -11.16
N PRO A 29 18.37 -17.70 -10.57
CA PRO A 29 19.51 -18.26 -11.31
C PRO A 29 19.34 -19.74 -11.72
N GLU A 30 18.14 -20.30 -11.78
CA GLU A 30 17.90 -21.71 -12.10
C GLU A 30 16.81 -21.92 -13.17
N TYR A 31 16.81 -21.10 -14.23
CA TYR A 31 16.07 -21.39 -15.44
C TYR A 31 16.95 -21.25 -16.67
N GLU A 32 17.99 -22.10 -16.78
CA GLU A 32 18.50 -22.54 -18.06
C GLU A 32 17.62 -23.68 -18.53
N ASP A 33 17.19 -23.60 -19.83
CA ASP A 33 16.48 -24.63 -20.60
C ASP A 33 14.94 -24.71 -20.46
N ILE A 34 14.24 -23.65 -20.90
CA ILE A 34 12.93 -23.83 -21.55
C ILE A 34 13.00 -23.18 -22.94
N PRO A 35 12.87 -23.95 -24.05
CA PRO A 35 12.89 -23.38 -25.39
C PRO A 35 11.58 -22.60 -25.63
N PHE A 36 11.71 -21.28 -25.82
CA PHE A 36 10.63 -20.43 -26.30
C PHE A 36 10.19 -20.88 -27.70
N LYS A 37 9.02 -21.50 -27.80
CA LYS A 37 8.36 -21.73 -29.08
C LYS A 37 7.87 -20.40 -29.64
N ASN A 38 8.60 -19.92 -30.66
CA ASN A 38 8.25 -18.77 -31.49
C ASN A 38 6.82 -18.86 -32.01
N ARG A 39 5.97 -17.88 -31.66
CA ARG A 39 4.86 -17.45 -32.51
C ARG A 39 5.22 -16.09 -33.08
N GLY A 40 5.71 -16.10 -34.31
CA GLY A 40 5.60 -15.16 -35.39
C GLY A 40 5.74 -13.66 -35.09
N TYR A 41 6.99 -13.16 -35.06
CA TYR A 41 7.30 -11.79 -35.46
C TYR A 41 8.39 -11.83 -36.53
N PRO A 42 8.37 -10.95 -37.55
CA PRO A 42 9.33 -11.00 -38.65
C PRO A 42 10.73 -10.59 -38.19
N SER A 43 11.70 -11.32 -38.73
CA SER A 43 13.13 -11.12 -38.52
C SER A 43 13.57 -9.73 -39.01
N ALA A 44 14.13 -8.92 -38.13
CA ALA A 44 14.89 -7.73 -38.53
C ALA A 44 16.35 -8.14 -38.81
N GLU A 45 16.82 -7.80 -40.01
CA GLU A 45 18.19 -8.00 -40.45
C GLU A 45 19.17 -7.18 -39.60
N THR A 46 20.24 -7.85 -39.17
CA THR A 46 21.34 -7.22 -38.40
C THR A 46 22.27 -6.48 -39.36
N ASN A 47 22.09 -5.18 -39.46
CA ASN A 47 23.12 -4.30 -40.00
C ASN A 47 24.02 -3.78 -38.87
N SER A 48 25.31 -4.07 -38.96
CA SER A 48 26.35 -3.62 -38.03
C SER A 48 26.55 -2.11 -38.12
N VAL A 49 25.96 -1.37 -37.17
CA VAL A 49 26.26 0.05 -36.96
C VAL A 49 27.12 0.16 -35.72
N SER A 50 28.31 0.74 -35.86
CA SER A 50 29.23 1.04 -34.77
C SER A 50 28.59 2.03 -33.78
N ASN A 51 28.05 1.52 -32.67
CA ASN A 51 27.47 2.33 -31.60
C ASN A 51 28.59 3.01 -30.81
N LYS A 52 28.73 4.32 -30.94
CA LYS A 52 29.38 5.16 -29.93
C LYS A 52 28.41 5.23 -28.73
N LEU A 53 28.71 4.44 -27.71
CA LEU A 53 28.03 4.52 -26.40
C LEU A 53 28.32 5.90 -25.80
N SER A 54 27.28 6.67 -25.50
CA SER A 54 27.38 7.84 -24.65
C SER A 54 27.94 7.42 -23.28
N PRO A 55 28.78 8.22 -22.61
CA PRO A 55 29.25 7.86 -21.28
C PRO A 55 28.07 7.72 -20.32
N PRO A 56 28.11 6.72 -19.41
CA PRO A 56 27.05 6.49 -18.45
C PRO A 56 26.85 7.72 -17.55
N LEU A 57 25.59 8.08 -17.32
CA LEU A 57 25.24 9.15 -16.40
C LEU A 57 25.28 8.60 -14.97
N TYR A 58 26.05 9.23 -14.10
CA TYR A 58 26.17 8.86 -12.70
C TYR A 58 25.26 9.78 -11.86
N LEU A 59 24.27 9.20 -11.20
CA LEU A 59 23.47 9.90 -10.18
C LEU A 59 23.80 9.30 -8.82
N THR A 60 24.21 10.14 -7.88
CA THR A 60 24.45 9.74 -6.49
C THR A 60 23.43 10.39 -5.59
N ALA A 61 22.67 9.56 -4.86
CA ALA A 61 21.79 10.03 -3.79
C ALA A 61 22.24 9.36 -2.48
N GLY A 62 23.01 10.10 -1.68
CA GLY A 62 23.63 9.56 -0.47
C GLY A 62 24.68 8.50 -0.81
N ASN A 63 24.61 7.32 -0.16
CA ASN A 63 25.55 6.21 -0.37
C ASN A 63 25.13 5.24 -1.50
N ILE A 64 24.19 5.61 -2.36
CA ILE A 64 23.69 4.80 -3.47
C ILE A 64 24.12 5.47 -4.77
N ALA A 65 24.91 4.74 -5.58
CA ALA A 65 25.30 5.17 -6.92
C ALA A 65 24.40 4.48 -7.96
N PHE A 66 23.80 5.26 -8.84
CA PHE A 66 23.00 4.78 -9.96
C PHE A 66 23.83 4.95 -11.23
N ILE A 67 23.99 3.88 -12.00
CA ILE A 67 24.55 3.94 -13.34
C ILE A 67 23.42 3.84 -14.34
N ILE A 68 23.18 4.90 -15.09
CA ILE A 68 22.15 4.95 -16.14
C ILE A 68 22.85 4.73 -17.47
N ASN A 69 22.62 3.59 -18.10
CA ASN A 69 23.08 3.33 -19.47
C ASN A 69 21.95 3.69 -20.45
N THR A 70 22.22 4.68 -21.32
CA THR A 70 21.29 5.06 -22.40
C THR A 70 21.72 4.41 -23.70
N THR A 71 20.84 3.63 -24.35
CA THR A 71 21.04 3.14 -25.71
C THR A 71 20.21 3.95 -26.68
N ASN A 72 20.82 4.47 -27.74
CA ASN A 72 20.23 5.45 -28.68
C ASN A 72 19.23 4.86 -29.69
N SER A 73 18.72 3.66 -29.50
CA SER A 73 17.77 3.07 -30.47
C SER A 73 16.66 2.30 -29.75
N VAL A 74 15.44 2.86 -29.83
CA VAL A 74 14.18 2.38 -29.25
C VAL A 74 13.80 3.16 -27.98
N PRO A 75 12.50 3.41 -27.65
CA PRO A 75 12.12 4.25 -26.52
C PRO A 75 12.91 3.85 -25.26
N ALA A 76 13.55 4.84 -24.65
CA ALA A 76 14.67 4.69 -23.72
C ALA A 76 14.47 3.57 -22.69
N LEU A 77 15.13 2.43 -22.90
CA LEU A 77 15.25 1.38 -21.90
C LEU A 77 16.36 1.78 -20.95
N PHE A 78 16.00 2.12 -19.72
CA PHE A 78 16.98 2.39 -18.67
C PHE A 78 17.25 1.09 -17.90
N SER A 79 18.49 0.60 -17.92
CA SER A 79 18.95 -0.47 -17.06
C SER A 79 19.67 0.15 -15.86
N ILE A 80 19.16 -0.04 -14.66
CA ILE A 80 19.83 0.38 -13.43
C ILE A 80 20.49 -0.85 -12.83
N THR A 81 21.83 -0.88 -12.86
CA THR A 81 22.61 -1.96 -12.24
C THR A 81 23.03 -1.54 -10.84
N PHE A 82 22.57 -2.28 -9.83
CA PHE A 82 23.00 -2.10 -8.45
C PHE A 82 24.37 -2.71 -8.21
N PHE A 83 25.37 -1.90 -7.96
CA PHE A 83 26.66 -2.38 -7.47
C PHE A 83 26.68 -2.48 -5.94
N ARG A 84 27.02 -3.66 -5.45
CA ARG A 84 27.06 -4.02 -4.05
C ARG A 84 28.26 -3.39 -3.34
N ARG A 85 28.06 -2.32 -2.60
CA ARG A 85 28.54 -2.12 -1.23
C ARG A 85 27.43 -1.37 -0.52
N MET A 86 26.36 -2.08 -0.16
CA MET A 86 25.49 -1.56 0.89
C MET A 86 26.34 -1.52 2.17
N PRO A 87 26.72 -0.36 2.70
CA PRO A 87 26.91 -0.29 4.12
C PRO A 87 25.58 -0.77 4.71
N MET A 88 25.66 -1.67 5.66
CA MET A 88 24.51 -2.05 6.49
C MET A 88 23.77 -0.77 6.82
N LEU A 89 22.49 -0.70 6.42
CA LEU A 89 21.62 0.45 6.72
C LEU A 89 21.66 0.58 8.24
N VAL A 90 22.49 1.46 8.76
CA VAL A 90 22.47 1.84 10.18
C VAL A 90 21.22 2.69 10.29
N ILE A 91 20.12 2.05 10.72
CA ILE A 91 18.94 2.79 11.15
C ILE A 91 19.42 3.63 12.30
N ASP A 92 19.53 4.93 12.09
CA ASP A 92 19.82 5.88 13.15
C ASP A 92 18.60 5.89 14.08
N LYS A 93 18.69 5.06 15.14
CA LYS A 93 17.67 4.97 16.18
C LYS A 93 17.56 6.26 17.03
N SER A 94 18.40 7.26 16.78
CA SER A 94 18.40 8.51 17.56
C SER A 94 17.25 9.46 17.22
N GLN A 95 16.46 9.18 16.17
CA GLN A 95 15.29 9.96 15.76
C GLN A 95 14.10 9.04 15.45
N THR A 96 13.65 8.28 16.42
CA THR A 96 12.35 7.60 16.31
C THR A 96 11.25 8.62 16.58
N TYR A 97 10.37 8.80 15.59
CA TYR A 97 9.15 9.60 15.78
C TYR A 97 8.16 8.79 16.62
N ASP A 98 7.62 9.41 17.65
CA ASP A 98 6.48 8.82 18.36
C ASP A 98 5.21 9.07 17.56
N ILE A 99 4.88 8.10 16.70
CA ILE A 99 3.69 8.15 15.82
C ILE A 99 2.40 8.20 16.66
N GLU A 100 2.37 7.53 17.82
CA GLU A 100 1.20 7.59 18.70
C GLU A 100 0.98 9.01 19.23
N GLU A 101 2.05 9.70 19.60
CA GLU A 101 1.96 11.09 20.08
C GLU A 101 1.53 12.03 18.93
N ILE A 102 2.05 11.84 17.71
CA ILE A 102 1.61 12.61 16.53
C ILE A 102 0.11 12.42 16.28
N ILE A 103 -0.38 11.17 16.37
CA ILE A 103 -1.81 10.88 16.20
C ILE A 103 -2.63 11.53 17.30
N LYS A 104 -2.22 11.45 18.57
CA LYS A 104 -2.93 12.07 19.70
C LYS A 104 -3.03 13.58 19.56
N GLN A 105 -2.00 14.24 19.03
CA GLN A 105 -1.97 15.67 18.78
C GLN A 105 -2.71 16.07 17.49
N GLY A 106 -3.13 15.08 16.67
CA GLY A 106 -3.76 15.29 15.38
C GLY A 106 -2.80 15.67 14.25
N GLY A 107 -1.51 15.91 14.57
CA GLY A 107 -0.47 16.28 13.62
C GLY A 107 0.53 17.29 14.19
N PHE A 108 1.36 17.87 13.33
CA PHE A 108 2.40 18.83 13.71
C PHE A 108 2.64 19.93 12.67
N ASN A 109 3.12 21.10 13.13
CA ASN A 109 3.63 22.15 12.25
C ASN A 109 5.04 21.79 11.78
N CYS A 110 5.26 21.79 10.47
CA CYS A 110 6.52 21.38 9.89
C CYS A 110 7.34 22.59 9.41
N SER A 111 8.66 22.41 9.40
CA SER A 111 9.61 23.38 8.82
C SER A 111 9.39 23.66 7.33
N CYS A 112 8.68 22.76 6.61
CA CYS A 112 8.27 22.98 5.22
C CYS A 112 7.16 24.05 5.06
N GLY A 113 6.66 24.62 6.15
CA GLY A 113 5.60 25.63 6.16
C GLY A 113 4.18 25.06 6.11
N LYS A 114 4.01 23.74 6.13
CA LYS A 114 2.70 23.08 6.14
C LYS A 114 2.44 22.39 7.48
N TYR A 115 1.17 22.29 7.84
CA TYR A 115 0.71 21.39 8.88
C TYR A 115 0.55 19.97 8.30
N HIS A 116 1.18 19.00 8.95
CA HIS A 116 1.01 17.58 8.63
C HIS A 116 0.19 16.91 9.72
N GLY A 117 -0.93 16.34 9.34
CA GLY A 117 -1.84 15.70 10.27
C GLY A 117 -2.58 14.52 9.65
N THR A 118 -3.28 13.79 10.49
CA THR A 118 -4.13 12.67 10.10
C THR A 118 -5.53 12.83 10.68
N ALA A 119 -6.51 12.28 10.01
CA ALA A 119 -7.87 12.17 10.53
C ALA A 119 -8.09 10.88 11.34
N VAL A 120 -7.08 10.03 11.47
CA VAL A 120 -7.09 8.90 12.41
C VAL A 120 -7.03 9.46 13.83
N ASN A 121 -8.02 9.13 14.65
CA ASN A 121 -8.08 9.57 16.05
C ASN A 121 -7.61 8.47 17.00
N ASP A 122 -7.81 7.20 16.61
CA ASP A 122 -7.45 6.05 17.43
C ASP A 122 -6.72 5.00 16.59
N MET A 123 -5.64 4.47 17.17
CA MET A 123 -4.92 3.33 16.61
C MET A 123 -4.66 2.34 17.74
N VAL A 124 -5.14 1.11 17.59
CA VAL A 124 -4.96 0.04 18.58
C VAL A 124 -4.24 -1.12 17.93
N ILE A 125 -2.99 -1.34 18.33
CA ILE A 125 -2.13 -2.43 17.84
C ILE A 125 -1.72 -3.26 19.05
N SER A 126 -2.40 -4.37 19.28
CA SER A 126 -2.10 -5.28 20.39
C SER A 126 -2.77 -6.64 20.20
N SER A 127 -2.35 -7.67 20.93
CA SER A 127 -3.14 -8.90 21.06
C SER A 127 -4.48 -8.59 21.73
N GLY A 128 -5.55 -9.20 21.22
CA GLY A 128 -6.91 -8.99 21.73
C GLY A 128 -7.49 -7.61 21.40
N ALA A 129 -6.94 -6.86 20.43
CA ALA A 129 -7.39 -5.50 20.08
C ALA A 129 -8.86 -5.43 19.67
N VAL A 130 -9.42 -6.51 19.09
CA VAL A 130 -10.85 -6.58 18.70
C VAL A 130 -11.81 -6.37 19.88
N ALA A 131 -11.41 -6.67 21.10
CA ALA A 131 -12.22 -6.40 22.29
C ALA A 131 -12.46 -4.90 22.56
N ARG A 132 -11.67 -4.01 21.93
CA ARG A 132 -11.81 -2.56 22.05
C ARG A 132 -12.86 -1.97 21.10
N ILE A 133 -13.39 -2.77 20.16
CA ILE A 133 -14.34 -2.32 19.13
C ILE A 133 -15.57 -1.64 19.72
N PRO A 134 -16.29 -2.21 20.72
CA PRO A 134 -17.47 -1.57 21.27
C PRO A 134 -17.18 -0.15 21.80
N ALA A 135 -16.13 -0.02 22.60
CA ALA A 135 -15.72 1.26 23.18
C ALA A 135 -15.34 2.30 22.10
N LEU A 136 -14.71 1.84 21.00
CA LEU A 136 -14.38 2.74 19.88
C LEU A 136 -15.62 3.14 19.07
N VAL A 137 -16.56 2.23 18.86
CA VAL A 137 -17.85 2.53 18.23
C VAL A 137 -18.57 3.62 19.01
N GLU A 138 -18.73 3.45 20.32
CA GLU A 138 -19.37 4.44 21.19
C GLU A 138 -18.61 5.78 21.23
N LYS A 139 -17.27 5.74 21.38
CA LYS A 139 -16.40 6.93 21.37
C LYS A 139 -16.59 7.77 20.10
N HIS A 140 -16.77 7.10 18.96
CA HIS A 140 -17.01 7.78 17.69
C HIS A 140 -18.47 8.11 17.41
N GLY A 141 -19.37 7.88 18.39
CA GLY A 141 -20.77 8.23 18.34
C GLY A 141 -21.64 7.21 17.59
N GLY A 142 -21.11 5.99 17.38
CA GLY A 142 -21.86 4.89 16.78
C GLY A 142 -22.82 4.26 17.80
N ARG A 143 -24.06 4.06 17.39
CA ARG A 143 -25.10 3.34 18.16
C ARG A 143 -25.57 2.09 17.45
N LYS A 144 -25.43 2.06 16.11
CA LYS A 144 -25.69 0.91 15.25
C LYS A 144 -24.63 0.85 14.18
N ALA A 145 -23.98 -0.31 14.03
CA ALA A 145 -22.88 -0.48 13.11
C ALA A 145 -23.30 -1.21 11.83
N PHE A 146 -22.67 -0.86 10.70
CA PHE A 146 -22.73 -1.63 9.47
C PHE A 146 -21.37 -2.29 9.23
N LEU A 147 -21.33 -3.63 9.23
CA LEU A 147 -20.12 -4.43 9.08
C LEU A 147 -19.96 -4.85 7.62
N ILE A 148 -18.73 -4.74 7.11
CA ILE A 148 -18.36 -5.16 5.74
C ILE A 148 -17.18 -6.12 5.83
N SER A 149 -17.34 -7.31 5.27
CA SER A 149 -16.27 -8.32 5.16
C SER A 149 -16.44 -9.17 3.90
N ASP A 150 -15.48 -10.01 3.58
CA ASP A 150 -15.64 -11.15 2.69
C ASP A 150 -15.65 -12.46 3.52
N LEU A 151 -15.84 -13.61 2.85
CA LEU A 151 -15.93 -14.90 3.55
C LEU A 151 -14.67 -15.21 4.37
N ASN A 152 -13.49 -14.88 3.87
CA ASN A 152 -12.22 -15.16 4.54
C ASN A 152 -12.02 -14.23 5.74
N THR A 153 -12.27 -12.95 5.56
CA THR A 153 -12.06 -11.95 6.61
C THR A 153 -13.16 -12.00 7.67
N HIS A 154 -14.38 -12.42 7.31
CA HIS A 154 -15.44 -12.72 8.28
C HIS A 154 -15.05 -13.91 9.17
N GLU A 155 -14.48 -14.97 8.60
CA GLU A 155 -13.98 -16.11 9.40
C GLU A 155 -12.80 -15.70 10.28
N ALA A 156 -11.85 -14.92 9.75
CA ALA A 156 -10.64 -14.51 10.45
C ALA A 156 -10.92 -13.56 11.64
N ALA A 157 -11.86 -12.63 11.48
CA ALA A 157 -12.11 -11.58 12.47
C ALA A 157 -13.60 -11.24 12.65
N GLY A 158 -14.43 -11.39 11.60
CA GLY A 158 -15.84 -10.95 11.61
C GLY A 158 -16.63 -11.52 12.76
N LYS A 159 -16.56 -12.83 12.98
CA LYS A 159 -17.26 -13.52 14.09
C LYS A 159 -16.83 -12.99 15.46
N ALA A 160 -15.53 -12.68 15.64
CA ALA A 160 -15.05 -12.10 16.89
C ALA A 160 -15.57 -10.68 17.11
N VAL A 161 -15.63 -9.86 16.04
CA VAL A 161 -16.22 -8.53 16.06
C VAL A 161 -17.69 -8.59 16.46
N GLU A 162 -18.47 -9.42 15.77
CA GLU A 162 -19.91 -9.63 16.05
C GLU A 162 -20.13 -10.04 17.51
N LYS A 163 -19.38 -11.02 18.00
CA LYS A 163 -19.44 -11.47 19.41
C LYS A 163 -19.20 -10.32 20.41
N HIS A 164 -18.24 -9.44 20.13
CA HIS A 164 -17.97 -8.31 21.04
C HIS A 164 -19.05 -7.25 20.98
N LEU A 165 -19.64 -6.98 19.80
CA LEU A 165 -20.78 -6.07 19.65
C LEU A 165 -22.02 -6.64 20.35
N ASP A 166 -22.32 -7.93 20.20
CA ASP A 166 -23.42 -8.61 20.89
C ASP A 166 -23.29 -8.51 22.42
N ALA A 167 -22.09 -8.79 22.93
CA ALA A 167 -21.80 -8.71 24.36
C ALA A 167 -21.96 -7.29 24.94
N ALA A 168 -21.74 -6.26 24.11
CA ALA A 168 -21.93 -4.86 24.48
C ALA A 168 -23.35 -4.36 24.19
N GLY A 169 -24.24 -5.16 23.57
CA GLY A 169 -25.58 -4.74 23.21
C GLY A 169 -25.62 -3.70 22.08
N ILE A 170 -24.58 -3.60 21.26
CA ILE A 170 -24.54 -2.69 20.11
C ILE A 170 -25.14 -3.40 18.90
N PRO A 171 -26.31 -2.93 18.38
CA PRO A 171 -26.93 -3.53 17.21
C PRO A 171 -26.06 -3.30 15.97
N TYR A 172 -26.09 -4.25 15.04
CA TYR A 172 -25.38 -4.15 13.78
C TYR A 172 -26.14 -4.83 12.63
N VAL A 173 -25.72 -4.49 11.42
CA VAL A 173 -26.08 -5.21 10.19
C VAL A 173 -24.76 -5.69 9.56
N SER A 174 -24.66 -6.99 9.28
CA SER A 174 -23.45 -7.58 8.69
C SER A 174 -23.69 -7.88 7.22
N PHE A 175 -22.79 -7.37 6.37
CA PHE A 175 -22.72 -7.66 4.96
C PHE A 175 -21.42 -8.41 4.65
N VAL A 176 -21.57 -9.61 4.07
CA VAL A 176 -20.43 -10.48 3.73
C VAL A 176 -20.44 -10.72 2.22
N PHE A 177 -19.41 -10.25 1.52
CA PHE A 177 -19.21 -10.59 0.12
C PHE A 177 -19.03 -12.11 -0.03
N ARG A 178 -19.88 -12.73 -0.83
CA ARG A 178 -19.89 -14.19 -1.03
C ARG A 178 -19.02 -14.65 -2.20
N ASN A 179 -18.50 -13.73 -2.98
CA ASN A 179 -17.59 -14.03 -4.07
C ASN A 179 -16.23 -14.46 -3.53
N THR A 180 -15.64 -15.50 -4.13
CA THR A 180 -14.31 -15.98 -3.77
C THR A 180 -13.20 -14.99 -4.11
N HIS A 181 -13.50 -14.02 -4.97
CA HIS A 181 -12.58 -12.96 -5.38
C HIS A 181 -13.37 -11.66 -5.52
N THR A 182 -13.25 -10.80 -4.51
CA THR A 182 -13.85 -9.46 -4.51
C THR A 182 -12.78 -8.44 -4.89
N GLU A 183 -13.07 -7.65 -5.92
CA GLU A 183 -12.23 -6.52 -6.33
C GLU A 183 -12.83 -5.20 -5.84
N PRO A 184 -12.01 -4.18 -5.55
CA PRO A 184 -12.50 -2.85 -5.15
C PRO A 184 -12.96 -2.07 -6.40
N ASP A 185 -14.09 -2.45 -6.97
CA ASP A 185 -14.66 -1.87 -8.20
C ASP A 185 -16.03 -1.20 -7.95
N GLU A 186 -16.60 -0.62 -9.03
CA GLU A 186 -17.92 0.01 -8.98
C GLU A 186 -19.00 -0.99 -8.61
N LYS A 187 -18.85 -2.26 -9.03
CA LYS A 187 -19.83 -3.31 -8.76
C LYS A 187 -19.88 -3.65 -7.28
N ALA A 188 -18.71 -3.85 -6.65
CA ALA A 188 -18.62 -4.15 -5.22
C ALA A 188 -19.15 -3.00 -4.36
N VAL A 189 -18.82 -1.75 -4.71
CA VAL A 189 -19.36 -0.57 -4.02
C VAL A 189 -20.85 -0.45 -4.22
N GLY A 190 -21.36 -0.68 -5.43
CA GLY A 190 -22.79 -0.69 -5.74
C GLY A 190 -23.53 -1.77 -4.97
N GLU A 191 -22.97 -3.00 -4.92
CA GLU A 191 -23.55 -4.12 -4.19
C GLU A 191 -23.69 -3.79 -2.70
N VAL A 192 -22.60 -3.38 -2.02
CA VAL A 192 -22.66 -3.06 -0.60
C VAL A 192 -23.58 -1.85 -0.30
N ALA A 193 -23.63 -0.87 -1.21
CA ALA A 193 -24.49 0.30 -1.05
C ALA A 193 -25.99 -0.05 -1.10
N LEU A 194 -26.37 -1.05 -1.90
CA LEU A 194 -27.76 -1.53 -1.97
C LEU A 194 -28.21 -2.24 -0.68
N TYR A 195 -27.28 -2.84 0.06
CA TYR A 195 -27.56 -3.50 1.34
C TYR A 195 -27.34 -2.58 2.54
N PHE A 196 -26.81 -1.39 2.34
CA PHE A 196 -26.53 -0.46 3.43
C PHE A 196 -27.82 -0.03 4.13
N ASP A 197 -27.89 -0.28 5.44
CA ASP A 197 -28.97 0.20 6.28
C ASP A 197 -28.69 1.65 6.74
N SER A 198 -29.51 2.58 6.27
CA SER A 198 -29.39 4.00 6.61
C SER A 198 -29.54 4.31 8.09
N GLY A 199 -30.13 3.38 8.88
CA GLY A 199 -30.19 3.45 10.34
C GLY A 199 -28.85 3.19 11.02
N CYS A 200 -27.84 2.67 10.29
CA CYS A 200 -26.46 2.54 10.80
C CYS A 200 -25.76 3.89 10.74
N ASP A 201 -25.09 4.25 11.82
CA ASP A 201 -24.40 5.55 11.96
C ASP A 201 -22.87 5.44 11.90
N ILE A 202 -22.34 4.23 11.90
CA ILE A 202 -20.90 3.94 11.72
C ILE A 202 -20.68 2.70 10.85
N ILE A 203 -19.62 2.69 10.06
CA ILE A 203 -19.23 1.56 9.20
C ILE A 203 -17.94 0.93 9.74
N LEU A 204 -17.93 -0.39 9.88
CA LEU A 204 -16.80 -1.20 10.25
C LEU A 204 -16.37 -2.06 9.03
N GLY A 205 -15.23 -1.77 8.45
CA GLY A 205 -14.58 -2.69 7.50
C GLY A 205 -13.80 -3.74 8.28
N ILE A 206 -13.94 -5.00 7.93
CA ILE A 206 -13.22 -6.12 8.53
C ILE A 206 -12.48 -6.82 7.41
N GLY A 207 -11.19 -6.49 7.25
CA GLY A 207 -10.44 -7.00 6.10
C GLY A 207 -9.07 -6.34 5.91
N SER A 208 -8.53 -6.53 4.73
CA SER A 208 -7.31 -5.88 4.27
C SER A 208 -7.62 -4.85 3.16
N GLY A 209 -6.74 -4.66 2.19
CA GLY A 209 -6.82 -3.60 1.18
C GLY A 209 -8.17 -3.46 0.50
N THR A 210 -8.69 -4.54 -0.07
CA THR A 210 -9.96 -4.53 -0.82
C THR A 210 -11.14 -4.06 0.03
N ILE A 211 -11.33 -4.67 1.19
CA ILE A 211 -12.44 -4.30 2.09
C ILE A 211 -12.25 -2.88 2.63
N ASN A 212 -11.00 -2.49 2.93
CA ASN A 212 -10.69 -1.13 3.37
C ASN A 212 -11.08 -0.10 2.30
N ASP A 213 -10.72 -0.33 1.04
CA ASP A 213 -11.01 0.61 -0.05
C ASP A 213 -12.52 0.71 -0.35
N ILE A 214 -13.24 -0.42 -0.36
CA ILE A 214 -14.71 -0.44 -0.49
C ILE A 214 -15.36 0.26 0.70
N GLY A 215 -14.94 -0.03 1.92
CA GLY A 215 -15.50 0.55 3.14
C GLY A 215 -15.30 2.06 3.22
N LYS A 216 -14.11 2.57 2.87
CA LYS A 216 -13.83 4.01 2.76
C LYS A 216 -14.72 4.70 1.72
N MET A 217 -14.93 4.04 0.57
CA MET A 217 -15.84 4.58 -0.47
C MET A 217 -17.29 4.60 0.00
N LEU A 218 -17.79 3.52 0.61
CA LEU A 218 -19.15 3.52 1.16
C LEU A 218 -19.33 4.60 2.23
N ALA A 219 -18.33 4.75 3.13
CA ALA A 219 -18.37 5.77 4.18
C ALA A 219 -18.44 7.19 3.59
N LYS A 220 -17.68 7.45 2.52
CA LYS A 220 -17.75 8.71 1.77
C LYS A 220 -19.12 8.95 1.16
N LEU A 221 -19.68 7.94 0.49
CA LEU A 221 -20.98 8.06 -0.17
C LEU A 221 -22.14 8.27 0.80
N THR A 222 -22.05 7.67 1.99
CA THR A 222 -23.10 7.73 3.02
C THR A 222 -22.88 8.84 4.06
N GLY A 223 -21.71 9.48 4.06
CA GLY A 223 -21.32 10.48 5.07
C GLY A 223 -21.11 9.89 6.47
N ARG A 224 -20.86 8.58 6.57
CA ARG A 224 -20.64 7.88 7.86
C ARG A 224 -19.18 7.86 8.25
N LYS A 225 -18.92 7.77 9.56
CA LYS A 225 -17.58 7.47 10.07
C LYS A 225 -17.19 6.04 9.74
N TYR A 226 -15.88 5.81 9.58
CA TYR A 226 -15.33 4.53 9.20
C TYR A 226 -14.27 4.05 10.20
N ILE A 227 -14.37 2.81 10.62
CA ILE A 227 -13.39 2.09 11.41
C ILE A 227 -12.92 0.89 10.58
N ILE A 228 -11.63 0.61 10.58
CA ILE A 228 -11.05 -0.58 9.95
C ILE A 228 -10.52 -1.55 11.00
N VAL A 229 -10.91 -2.81 10.89
CA VAL A 229 -10.34 -3.95 11.60
C VAL A 229 -9.44 -4.69 10.63
N CYS A 230 -8.15 -4.58 10.83
CA CYS A 230 -7.13 -5.14 9.94
C CYS A 230 -7.06 -6.67 10.12
N THR A 231 -7.14 -7.43 9.02
CA THR A 231 -7.01 -8.89 9.06
C THR A 231 -5.68 -9.41 8.52
N ALA A 232 -4.91 -8.58 7.84
CA ALA A 232 -3.60 -8.95 7.31
C ALA A 232 -2.70 -7.72 7.16
N PRO A 233 -1.38 -7.83 7.34
CA PRO A 233 -0.42 -6.74 7.13
C PRO A 233 0.02 -6.70 5.66
N SER A 234 -0.93 -6.71 4.70
CA SER A 234 -0.65 -6.88 3.28
C SER A 234 -0.35 -5.58 2.52
N MET A 235 -0.53 -4.44 3.16
CA MET A 235 -0.31 -3.10 2.59
C MET A 235 -0.28 -2.04 3.69
N ASP A 236 0.22 -0.85 3.41
CA ASP A 236 0.28 0.28 4.34
C ASP A 236 -0.88 1.28 4.23
N GLY A 237 -1.80 1.07 3.28
CA GLY A 237 -2.88 2.00 2.92
C GLY A 237 -4.02 2.15 3.93
N TYR A 238 -3.95 1.55 5.12
CA TYR A 238 -5.02 1.59 6.11
C TYR A 238 -5.39 3.01 6.53
N ALA A 239 -4.39 3.87 6.76
CA ALA A 239 -4.56 5.25 7.23
C ALA A 239 -4.76 6.27 6.11
N SER A 240 -4.85 5.87 4.85
CA SER A 240 -4.95 6.80 3.74
C SER A 240 -6.36 7.39 3.58
N ALA A 241 -6.43 8.64 3.10
CA ALA A 241 -7.69 9.29 2.71
C ALA A 241 -8.06 9.03 1.23
N THR A 242 -7.42 8.04 0.60
CA THR A 242 -7.71 7.61 -0.77
C THR A 242 -8.03 6.13 -0.83
N SER A 243 -8.77 5.71 -1.84
CA SER A 243 -9.05 4.31 -2.15
C SER A 243 -8.55 3.97 -3.54
N SER A 244 -7.84 2.85 -3.65
CA SER A 244 -7.41 2.29 -4.94
C SER A 244 -8.55 1.48 -5.53
N MET A 245 -9.28 2.10 -6.47
CA MET A 245 -10.47 1.49 -7.06
C MET A 245 -10.22 1.07 -8.50
N ILE A 246 -10.93 0.04 -8.95
CA ILE A 246 -11.03 -0.30 -10.37
C ILE A 246 -12.27 0.42 -10.92
N ARG A 247 -12.08 1.36 -11.85
CA ARG A 247 -13.16 2.10 -12.50
C ARG A 247 -13.07 1.89 -14.00
N SER A 248 -14.12 1.32 -14.59
CA SER A 248 -14.16 0.95 -16.01
C SER A 248 -12.96 0.09 -16.44
N GLY A 249 -12.54 -0.86 -15.58
CA GLY A 249 -11.41 -1.75 -15.83
C GLY A 249 -10.00 -1.13 -15.61
N ILE A 250 -9.93 0.14 -15.17
CA ILE A 250 -8.66 0.84 -14.93
C ILE A 250 -8.50 1.11 -13.44
N LYS A 251 -7.33 0.77 -12.87
CA LYS A 251 -6.99 1.09 -11.49
C LYS A 251 -6.74 2.60 -11.35
N VAL A 252 -7.52 3.25 -10.48
CA VAL A 252 -7.46 4.68 -10.21
C VAL A 252 -7.43 4.92 -8.70
N SER A 253 -6.73 5.97 -8.27
CA SER A 253 -6.78 6.44 -6.89
C SER A 253 -7.86 7.50 -6.76
N LEU A 254 -8.88 7.21 -5.95
CA LEU A 254 -9.99 8.13 -5.70
C LEU A 254 -9.91 8.70 -4.29
N ALA A 255 -10.19 9.99 -4.14
CA ALA A 255 -10.36 10.58 -2.81
C ALA A 255 -11.51 9.88 -2.07
N SER A 256 -11.27 9.44 -0.86
CA SER A 256 -12.22 8.77 0.04
C SER A 256 -12.16 9.38 1.44
N VAL A 257 -12.57 8.66 2.46
CA VAL A 257 -12.45 9.07 3.87
C VAL A 257 -11.26 8.34 4.52
N CYS A 258 -10.59 9.03 5.43
CA CYS A 258 -9.66 8.39 6.34
C CYS A 258 -10.44 7.66 7.44
N PRO A 259 -10.06 6.46 7.89
CA PRO A 259 -10.65 5.83 9.06
C PRO A 259 -10.50 6.72 10.30
N CYS A 260 -11.52 6.83 11.13
CA CYS A 260 -11.41 7.49 12.42
C CYS A 260 -10.71 6.60 13.47
N ALA A 261 -10.76 5.27 13.28
CA ALA A 261 -10.01 4.32 14.10
C ALA A 261 -9.47 3.15 13.26
N ILE A 262 -8.29 2.66 13.64
CA ILE A 262 -7.62 1.49 13.06
C ILE A 262 -7.39 0.48 14.18
N ILE A 263 -7.85 -0.75 13.98
CA ILE A 263 -7.71 -1.85 14.93
C ILE A 263 -6.89 -2.95 14.27
N ALA A 264 -5.72 -3.22 14.81
CA ALA A 264 -4.79 -4.23 14.37
C ALA A 264 -4.56 -5.24 15.50
N ASP A 265 -5.34 -6.33 15.50
CA ASP A 265 -5.18 -7.41 16.45
C ASP A 265 -4.02 -8.30 16.03
N LEU A 266 -2.97 -8.36 16.85
CA LEU A 266 -1.75 -9.10 16.52
C LEU A 266 -2.00 -10.60 16.39
N ASP A 267 -2.96 -11.15 17.11
CA ASP A 267 -3.28 -12.58 17.03
C ASP A 267 -3.96 -12.92 15.70
N ILE A 268 -4.78 -12.00 15.17
CA ILE A 268 -5.41 -12.14 13.87
C ILE A 268 -4.39 -11.92 12.75
N ILE A 269 -3.64 -10.82 12.80
CA ILE A 269 -2.67 -10.43 11.77
C ILE A 269 -1.56 -11.47 11.62
N SER A 270 -1.07 -12.04 12.73
CA SER A 270 -0.03 -13.06 12.69
C SER A 270 -0.51 -14.39 12.11
N SER A 271 -1.83 -14.64 12.09
CA SER A 271 -2.44 -15.81 11.47
C SER A 271 -2.74 -15.66 9.97
N ALA A 272 -2.49 -14.48 9.42
CA ALA A 272 -2.73 -14.21 8.00
C ALA A 272 -1.85 -15.10 7.10
N PRO A 273 -2.31 -15.45 5.89
CA PRO A 273 -1.51 -16.20 4.93
C PRO A 273 -0.15 -15.54 4.66
N GLU A 274 0.92 -16.33 4.60
CA GLU A 274 2.31 -15.85 4.44
C GLU A 274 2.46 -14.93 3.21
N VAL A 275 1.75 -15.20 2.12
CA VAL A 275 1.77 -14.36 0.91
C VAL A 275 1.32 -12.92 1.21
N LEU A 276 0.42 -12.71 2.16
CA LEU A 276 -0.03 -11.37 2.56
C LEU A 276 1.02 -10.65 3.40
N LEU A 277 1.79 -11.39 4.23
CA LEU A 277 2.93 -10.82 4.95
C LEU A 277 4.04 -10.41 3.96
N GLN A 278 4.33 -11.26 2.97
CA GLN A 278 5.29 -10.97 1.91
C GLN A 278 4.86 -9.75 1.07
N ALA A 279 3.57 -9.64 0.75
CA ALA A 279 3.02 -8.48 0.05
C ALA A 279 3.22 -7.18 0.84
N GLY A 280 2.96 -7.19 2.16
CA GLY A 280 3.18 -6.04 3.03
C GLY A 280 4.65 -5.65 3.13
N LEU A 281 5.56 -6.62 3.22
CA LEU A 281 6.99 -6.34 3.17
C LEU A 281 7.38 -5.69 1.84
N GLY A 282 6.85 -6.17 0.72
CA GLY A 282 7.07 -5.57 -0.60
C GLY A 282 6.56 -4.13 -0.66
N ASP A 283 5.39 -3.86 -0.11
CA ASP A 283 4.80 -2.52 -0.06
C ASP A 283 5.64 -1.56 0.80
N MET A 284 6.16 -2.01 1.94
CA MET A 284 7.08 -1.22 2.77
C MET A 284 8.41 -0.93 2.06
N LEU A 285 8.98 -1.90 1.36
CA LEU A 285 10.21 -1.70 0.58
C LEU A 285 10.00 -0.72 -0.58
N ALA A 286 8.82 -0.71 -1.21
CA ALA A 286 8.49 0.23 -2.27
C ALA A 286 8.51 1.70 -1.82
N LYS A 287 8.38 1.99 -0.51
CA LYS A 287 8.45 3.37 0.02
C LYS A 287 9.79 4.03 -0.21
N TYR A 288 10.88 3.27 -0.16
CA TYR A 288 12.21 3.81 -0.46
C TYR A 288 12.30 4.33 -1.90
N ILE A 289 11.69 3.61 -2.84
CA ILE A 289 11.66 3.99 -4.26
C ILE A 289 10.72 5.17 -4.46
N SER A 290 9.50 5.11 -3.93
CA SER A 290 8.50 6.17 -4.11
C SER A 290 8.94 7.50 -3.48
N ILE A 291 9.70 7.49 -2.38
CA ILE A 291 10.29 8.72 -1.82
C ILE A 291 11.36 9.29 -2.76
N CYS A 292 12.18 8.44 -3.40
CA CYS A 292 13.14 8.90 -4.40
C CYS A 292 12.42 9.53 -5.61
N GLU A 293 11.36 8.87 -6.11
CA GLU A 293 10.54 9.39 -7.21
C GLU A 293 9.89 10.72 -6.84
N TRP A 294 9.34 10.85 -5.63
CA TRP A 294 8.76 12.09 -5.14
C TRP A 294 9.80 13.23 -5.11
N ARG A 295 11.04 12.94 -4.68
CA ARG A 295 12.13 13.91 -4.69
C ARG A 295 12.54 14.30 -6.11
N ILE A 296 12.60 13.33 -7.04
CA ILE A 296 12.88 13.58 -8.46
C ILE A 296 11.77 14.45 -9.07
N SER A 297 10.50 14.15 -8.79
CA SER A 297 9.37 14.94 -9.23
C SER A 297 9.47 16.38 -8.74
N ASN A 298 9.82 16.59 -7.47
CA ASN A 298 10.07 17.93 -6.93
C ASN A 298 11.16 18.69 -7.71
N ILE A 299 12.27 18.03 -8.02
CA ILE A 299 13.40 18.66 -8.73
C ILE A 299 13.00 19.03 -10.17
N ILE A 300 12.26 18.15 -10.87
CA ILE A 300 11.95 18.31 -12.30
C ILE A 300 10.73 19.21 -12.50
N THR A 301 9.68 19.03 -11.70
CA THR A 301 8.37 19.66 -11.94
C THR A 301 8.05 20.78 -10.94
N GLY A 302 8.83 20.91 -9.85
CA GLY A 302 8.53 21.81 -8.74
C GLY A 302 7.39 21.31 -7.85
N GLU A 303 6.98 20.03 -7.97
CA GLU A 303 6.00 19.44 -7.08
C GLU A 303 6.44 19.55 -5.61
N PHE A 304 5.49 19.76 -4.73
CA PHE A 304 5.79 19.85 -3.30
C PHE A 304 6.47 18.58 -2.77
N TYR A 305 7.54 18.76 -2.02
CA TYR A 305 8.26 17.70 -1.30
C TYR A 305 8.54 18.13 0.14
N CYS A 306 8.41 17.21 1.07
CA CYS A 306 8.72 17.44 2.49
C CYS A 306 9.73 16.41 2.98
N GLU A 307 10.94 16.88 3.31
CA GLU A 307 12.02 16.03 3.82
C GLU A 307 11.64 15.36 5.16
N GLU A 308 10.87 16.06 6.02
CA GLU A 308 10.44 15.57 7.32
C GLU A 308 9.49 14.37 7.16
N ILE A 309 8.49 14.48 6.27
CA ILE A 309 7.59 13.34 5.95
C ILE A 309 8.37 12.19 5.33
N ALA A 310 9.28 12.48 4.41
CA ALA A 310 10.13 11.45 3.82
C ALA A 310 11.00 10.74 4.86
N ARG A 311 11.43 11.43 5.93
CA ARG A 311 12.19 10.87 7.04
C ARG A 311 11.32 10.01 7.93
N ILE A 312 10.14 10.49 8.31
CA ILE A 312 9.15 9.72 9.08
C ILE A 312 8.82 8.39 8.39
N VAL A 313 8.58 8.43 7.08
CA VAL A 313 8.23 7.21 6.31
C VAL A 313 9.40 6.22 6.22
N ARG A 314 10.65 6.70 6.34
CA ARG A 314 11.86 5.85 6.30
C ARG A 314 12.29 5.32 7.67
N SER A 315 11.79 5.89 8.77
CA SER A 315 12.13 5.47 10.14
C SER A 315 11.36 4.23 10.57
#